data_060dd42ccb80d3879c753cc824fe81e3
#
_entry.id   060dd42ccb80d3879c753cc824fe81e3
#
_cell.length_a   1.000
_cell.length_b   1.000
_cell.length_c   1.000
_cell.angle_alpha   90.00
_cell.angle_beta   90.00
_cell.angle_gamma   90.00
#
_symmetry.space_group_name_H-M   'P 1'
#
loop_
_entity.id
_entity.type
_entity.pdbx_description
1 polymer ?
#
loop_
_entity_poly.entity_id
_entity_poly.type
_entity_poly.pdbx_seq_one_letter_code
_entity_poly.pdbx_strand_id
1 'polypeptide(L)'
;MKNSAWHFLSWGLLVILAVTFLLMGSGFDFDYVIPNRLVRLGTICLGGVCIAFSSILFQTLAGNRILTPSIMGYEGVYLILQALLILILGTGSSILITANSNFFVSVVVMLLYSMAIHRWLFSGDRHDVFFLLLVGLVLTVVLGSFTQLIQYSISPGEFSIFQSYSLASFNRAQPEQILISLVLVGAVCIVAWRSRAVLDVLLMGREQAISLGIDYQKVVRLLLGLIAVLVAISTSLVGPTAFMGIFVANMAYTLARHPSHSFTLITGCAVAISVFLIAQILVEHLFNYQTSVGLLINLFCGAYFFVLILKPRSAV
;
A
#
# COMPACT_ATOMS: atom_id res chain seq x y z
N MET A 1 0.15 -2.30 31.85
CA MET A 1 0.44 -0.85 31.84
C MET A 1 1.59 -0.44 30.91
N LYS A 2 2.65 -1.26 30.70
CA LYS A 2 3.77 -0.89 29.79
C LYS A 2 3.41 -0.81 28.28
N ASN A 3 2.39 -1.54 27.81
CA ASN A 3 1.99 -1.57 26.40
C ASN A 3 1.21 -0.33 25.97
N SER A 4 0.44 0.28 26.86
CA SER A 4 -0.32 1.51 26.58
C SER A 4 0.62 2.69 26.29
N ALA A 5 1.78 2.76 26.94
CA ALA A 5 2.72 3.88 26.74
C ALA A 5 3.30 3.94 25.32
N TRP A 6 3.58 2.78 24.70
CA TRP A 6 4.11 2.75 23.31
C TRP A 6 3.08 3.19 22.26
N HIS A 7 1.80 2.87 22.48
CA HIS A 7 0.73 3.36 21.61
C HIS A 7 0.57 4.88 21.72
N PHE A 8 0.56 5.41 22.95
CA PHE A 8 0.50 6.86 23.13
C PHE A 8 1.73 7.56 22.53
N LEU A 9 2.92 6.95 22.62
CA LEU A 9 4.14 7.51 22.05
C LEU A 9 4.08 7.53 20.50
N SER A 10 3.62 6.45 19.87
CA SER A 10 3.51 6.39 18.40
C SER A 10 2.49 7.38 17.85
N TRP A 11 1.34 7.54 18.51
CA TRP A 11 0.34 8.53 18.11
C TRP A 11 0.78 9.96 18.42
N GLY A 12 1.46 10.18 19.55
CA GLY A 12 2.06 11.47 19.88
C GLY A 12 3.10 11.91 18.84
N LEU A 13 3.98 10.98 18.43
CA LEU A 13 4.95 11.21 17.37
C LEU A 13 4.26 11.55 16.05
N LEU A 14 3.21 10.81 15.68
CA LEU A 14 2.44 11.06 14.46
C LEU A 14 1.83 12.47 14.47
N VAL A 15 1.21 12.89 15.57
CA VAL A 15 0.62 14.22 15.69
C VAL A 15 1.70 15.30 15.55
N ILE A 16 2.83 15.14 16.22
CA ILE A 16 3.97 16.07 16.10
C ILE A 16 4.44 16.16 14.65
N LEU A 17 4.63 15.02 13.96
CA LEU A 17 5.05 14.99 12.56
C LEU A 17 4.03 15.64 11.63
N ALA A 18 2.73 15.40 11.84
CA ALA A 18 1.66 16.00 11.05
C ALA A 18 1.62 17.52 11.22
N VAL A 19 1.74 18.02 12.46
CA VAL A 19 1.80 19.45 12.75
C VAL A 19 3.07 20.07 12.15
N THR A 20 4.22 19.41 12.29
CA THR A 20 5.48 19.86 11.68
C THR A 20 5.35 19.95 10.17
N PHE A 21 4.76 18.93 9.51
CA PHE A 21 4.55 18.93 8.06
C PHE A 21 3.63 20.08 7.61
N LEU A 22 2.58 20.39 8.37
CA LEU A 22 1.66 21.45 8.01
C LEU A 22 2.27 22.85 8.18
N LEU A 23 3.04 23.07 9.25
CA LEU A 23 3.50 24.40 9.64
C LEU A 23 4.90 24.75 9.15
N MET A 24 5.81 23.77 9.04
CA MET A 24 7.21 24.02 8.67
C MET A 24 7.32 24.56 7.24
N GLY A 25 7.81 25.80 7.08
CA GLY A 25 7.97 26.44 5.77
C GLY A 25 6.67 26.87 5.08
N SER A 26 5.52 26.87 5.79
CA SER A 26 4.23 27.30 5.20
C SER A 26 4.07 28.82 5.14
N GLY A 27 4.90 29.59 5.86
CA GLY A 27 4.74 31.04 5.98
C GLY A 27 3.36 31.47 6.55
N PHE A 28 2.59 30.53 7.15
CA PHE A 28 1.21 30.71 7.59
C PHE A 28 0.24 31.20 6.51
N ASP A 29 0.51 30.79 5.25
CA ASP A 29 -0.39 31.03 4.13
C ASP A 29 -1.58 30.06 4.18
N PHE A 30 -2.71 30.54 4.69
CA PHE A 30 -3.96 29.77 4.83
C PHE A 30 -4.78 29.72 3.54
N ASP A 31 -4.48 30.58 2.56
CA ASP A 31 -5.26 30.66 1.33
C ASP A 31 -4.80 29.64 0.28
N TYR A 32 -3.50 29.35 0.18
CA TYR A 32 -2.95 28.47 -0.84
C TYR A 32 -2.09 27.32 -0.30
N VAL A 33 -1.13 27.61 0.57
CA VAL A 33 -0.12 26.58 0.99
C VAL A 33 -0.75 25.55 1.91
N ILE A 34 -1.49 25.96 2.93
CA ILE A 34 -2.08 25.06 3.92
C ILE A 34 -3.15 24.15 3.30
N PRO A 35 -4.10 24.59 2.46
CA PRO A 35 -5.05 23.72 1.80
C PRO A 35 -4.38 22.62 0.94
N ASN A 36 -3.36 22.96 0.16
CA ASN A 36 -2.60 21.99 -0.62
C ASN A 36 -1.85 20.98 0.26
N ARG A 37 -1.30 21.40 1.39
CA ARG A 37 -0.68 20.52 2.37
C ARG A 37 -1.68 19.58 3.05
N LEU A 38 -2.90 20.04 3.30
CA LEU A 38 -3.99 19.20 3.82
C LEU A 38 -4.38 18.09 2.84
N VAL A 39 -4.44 18.40 1.54
CA VAL A 39 -4.66 17.39 0.50
C VAL A 39 -3.56 16.33 0.50
N ARG A 40 -2.28 16.76 0.57
CA ARG A 40 -1.14 15.83 0.68
C ARG A 40 -1.19 15.00 1.96
N LEU A 41 -1.51 15.63 3.09
CA LEU A 41 -1.67 14.93 4.37
C LEU A 41 -2.79 13.88 4.30
N GLY A 42 -3.92 14.21 3.68
CA GLY A 42 -5.01 13.27 3.42
C GLY A 42 -4.54 12.06 2.59
N THR A 43 -3.76 12.31 1.55
CA THR A 43 -3.16 11.25 0.71
C THR A 43 -2.21 10.37 1.52
N ILE A 44 -1.35 10.95 2.34
CA ILE A 44 -0.42 10.26 3.24
C ILE A 44 -1.19 9.39 4.24
N CYS A 45 -2.22 9.92 4.87
CA CYS A 45 -3.04 9.18 5.82
C CYS A 45 -3.76 8.01 5.16
N LEU A 46 -4.45 8.24 4.04
CA LEU A 46 -5.16 7.18 3.31
C LEU A 46 -4.21 6.11 2.78
N GLY A 47 -3.13 6.51 2.12
CA GLY A 47 -2.10 5.60 1.64
C GLY A 47 -1.49 4.76 2.76
N GLY A 48 -1.15 5.39 3.89
CA GLY A 48 -0.60 4.72 5.06
C GLY A 48 -1.57 3.70 5.66
N VAL A 49 -2.85 4.06 5.81
CA VAL A 49 -3.91 3.13 6.28
C VAL A 49 -4.06 1.96 5.32
N CYS A 50 -4.16 2.23 4.02
CA CYS A 50 -4.29 1.18 2.99
C CYS A 50 -3.13 0.18 3.05
N ILE A 51 -1.88 0.65 3.11
CA ILE A 51 -0.69 -0.19 3.15
C ILE A 51 -0.64 -1.00 4.45
N ALA A 52 -0.93 -0.37 5.60
CA ALA A 52 -0.92 -1.05 6.88
C ALA A 52 -1.94 -2.20 6.93
N PHE A 53 -3.21 -1.89 6.59
CA PHE A 53 -4.26 -2.91 6.58
C PHE A 53 -3.99 -4.00 5.55
N SER A 54 -3.73 -3.65 4.28
CA SER A 54 -3.50 -4.64 3.23
C SER A 54 -2.34 -5.57 3.55
N SER A 55 -1.22 -5.04 4.07
CA SER A 55 -0.04 -5.85 4.38
C SER A 55 -0.23 -6.75 5.59
N ILE A 56 -0.85 -6.26 6.67
CA ILE A 56 -1.11 -7.06 7.86
C ILE A 56 -2.13 -8.17 7.56
N LEU A 57 -3.23 -7.85 6.86
CA LEU A 57 -4.22 -8.84 6.43
C LEU A 57 -3.59 -9.91 5.53
N PHE A 58 -2.76 -9.50 4.59
CA PHE A 58 -2.10 -10.40 3.65
C PHE A 58 -1.09 -11.31 4.34
N GLN A 59 -0.26 -10.78 5.25
CA GLN A 59 0.70 -11.57 6.02
C GLN A 59 0.02 -12.58 6.93
N THR A 60 -1.12 -12.20 7.53
CA THR A 60 -1.95 -13.12 8.32
C THR A 60 -2.49 -14.26 7.46
N LEU A 61 -2.99 -13.94 6.26
CA LEU A 61 -3.52 -14.92 5.32
C LEU A 61 -2.44 -15.86 4.76
N ALA A 62 -1.28 -15.29 4.42
CA ALA A 62 -0.15 -16.04 3.88
C ALA A 62 0.63 -16.83 4.94
N GLY A 63 0.40 -16.58 6.23
CA GLY A 63 1.17 -17.16 7.33
C GLY A 63 2.66 -16.80 7.28
N ASN A 64 3.02 -15.75 6.55
CA ASN A 64 4.41 -15.36 6.33
C ASN A 64 4.59 -13.83 6.39
N ARG A 65 5.44 -13.38 7.32
CA ARG A 65 5.69 -11.96 7.62
C ARG A 65 6.60 -11.24 6.62
N ILE A 66 7.11 -11.95 5.61
CA ILE A 66 8.00 -11.39 4.58
C ILE A 66 7.21 -11.02 3.32
N LEU A 67 5.98 -11.53 3.17
CA LEU A 67 5.18 -11.35 1.98
C LEU A 67 4.31 -10.09 2.05
N THR A 68 4.14 -9.45 0.90
CA THR A 68 3.26 -8.29 0.71
C THR A 68 2.30 -8.52 -0.44
N PRO A 69 1.17 -7.79 -0.48
CA PRO A 69 0.24 -7.88 -1.60
C PRO A 69 0.86 -7.54 -2.96
N SER A 70 1.94 -6.74 -2.99
CA SER A 70 2.67 -6.36 -4.21
C SER A 70 3.14 -7.58 -5.01
N ILE A 71 3.46 -8.70 -4.34
CA ILE A 71 3.87 -9.96 -4.98
C ILE A 71 2.75 -10.54 -5.86
N MET A 72 1.49 -10.19 -5.61
CA MET A 72 0.36 -10.63 -6.43
C MET A 72 0.27 -9.92 -7.80
N GLY A 73 1.21 -9.06 -8.16
CA GLY A 73 1.26 -8.38 -9.45
C GLY A 73 0.44 -7.10 -9.57
N TYR A 74 -0.18 -6.61 -8.50
CA TYR A 74 -0.99 -5.39 -8.54
C TYR A 74 -0.22 -4.17 -9.06
N GLU A 75 1.00 -3.96 -8.56
CA GLU A 75 1.86 -2.87 -9.01
C GLU A 75 2.27 -3.03 -10.48
N GLY A 76 2.51 -4.27 -10.94
CA GLY A 76 2.78 -4.59 -12.33
C GLY A 76 1.62 -4.22 -13.26
N VAL A 77 0.39 -4.52 -12.85
CA VAL A 77 -0.83 -4.13 -13.58
C VAL A 77 -0.99 -2.61 -13.67
N TYR A 78 -0.72 -1.91 -12.56
CA TYR A 78 -0.73 -0.45 -12.56
C TYR A 78 0.31 0.12 -13.54
N LEU A 79 1.54 -0.37 -13.50
CA LEU A 79 2.63 0.13 -14.33
C LEU A 79 2.41 -0.16 -15.82
N ILE A 80 1.94 -1.36 -16.18
CA ILE A 80 1.63 -1.67 -17.59
C ILE A 80 0.47 -0.81 -18.09
N LEU A 81 -0.53 -0.54 -17.25
CA LEU A 81 -1.63 0.35 -17.59
C LEU A 81 -1.11 1.77 -17.88
N GLN A 82 -0.25 2.33 -17.00
CA GLN A 82 0.33 3.66 -17.24
C GLN A 82 1.16 3.70 -18.52
N ALA A 83 1.98 2.67 -18.77
CA ALA A 83 2.78 2.58 -19.98
C ALA A 83 1.90 2.51 -21.25
N LEU A 84 0.82 1.71 -21.22
CA LEU A 84 -0.13 1.61 -22.33
C LEU A 84 -0.89 2.91 -22.58
N LEU A 85 -1.33 3.58 -21.52
CA LEU A 85 -2.02 4.86 -21.64
C LEU A 85 -1.11 5.91 -22.30
N ILE A 86 0.15 5.97 -21.89
CA ILE A 86 1.13 6.88 -22.47
C ILE A 86 1.43 6.52 -23.92
N LEU A 87 1.61 5.24 -24.25
CA LEU A 87 1.89 4.77 -25.62
C LEU A 87 0.74 5.08 -26.59
N ILE A 88 -0.51 4.87 -26.17
CA ILE A 88 -1.69 5.02 -27.04
C ILE A 88 -2.09 6.47 -27.19
N LEU A 89 -2.03 7.23 -26.11
CA LEU A 89 -2.57 8.59 -26.07
C LEU A 89 -1.49 9.67 -26.29
N GLY A 90 -0.22 9.34 -26.07
CA GLY A 90 0.90 10.28 -26.22
C GLY A 90 0.85 11.44 -25.22
N THR A 91 1.81 12.37 -25.35
CA THR A 91 1.88 13.58 -24.49
C THR A 91 0.81 14.62 -24.80
N GLY A 92 0.21 14.58 -26.00
CA GLY A 92 -0.81 15.55 -26.45
C GLY A 92 -2.19 15.33 -25.86
N SER A 93 -2.44 14.19 -25.24
CA SER A 93 -3.74 13.79 -24.71
C SER A 93 -3.91 14.01 -23.19
N SER A 94 -2.99 14.75 -22.56
CA SER A 94 -3.15 15.23 -21.17
C SER A 94 -4.49 15.95 -20.92
N ILE A 95 -5.17 16.39 -21.99
CA ILE A 95 -6.52 16.95 -21.95
C ILE A 95 -7.61 15.87 -21.80
N LEU A 96 -7.37 14.64 -22.27
CA LEU A 96 -8.36 13.55 -22.25
C LEU A 96 -8.25 12.68 -20.98
N ILE A 97 -7.07 12.65 -20.35
CA ILE A 97 -6.88 11.93 -19.08
C ILE A 97 -6.64 12.96 -17.97
N THR A 98 -7.73 13.48 -17.43
CA THR A 98 -7.64 14.22 -16.15
C THR A 98 -7.07 13.29 -15.08
N ALA A 99 -6.39 13.85 -14.08
CA ALA A 99 -5.87 13.07 -12.96
C ALA A 99 -6.97 12.18 -12.33
N ASN A 100 -8.21 12.65 -12.30
CA ASN A 100 -9.36 11.90 -11.81
C ASN A 100 -9.67 10.68 -12.68
N SER A 101 -9.70 10.83 -14.02
CA SER A 101 -9.99 9.70 -14.92
C SER A 101 -8.92 8.60 -14.80
N ASN A 102 -7.64 8.98 -14.74
CA ASN A 102 -6.54 8.03 -14.57
C ASN A 102 -6.67 7.25 -13.24
N PHE A 103 -7.00 7.94 -12.15
CA PHE A 103 -7.22 7.30 -10.85
C PHE A 103 -8.34 6.24 -10.94
N PHE A 104 -9.53 6.58 -11.46
CA PHE A 104 -10.65 5.64 -11.54
C PHE A 104 -10.36 4.46 -12.47
N VAL A 105 -9.77 4.72 -13.64
CA VAL A 105 -9.39 3.65 -14.58
C VAL A 105 -8.39 2.70 -13.92
N SER A 106 -7.38 3.23 -13.23
CA SER A 106 -6.39 2.42 -12.53
C SER A 106 -7.02 1.54 -11.44
N VAL A 107 -7.89 2.11 -10.62
CA VAL A 107 -8.62 1.36 -9.57
C VAL A 107 -9.47 0.26 -10.19
N VAL A 108 -10.27 0.57 -11.23
CA VAL A 108 -11.15 -0.40 -11.88
C VAL A 108 -10.34 -1.54 -12.51
N VAL A 109 -9.27 -1.23 -13.26
CA VAL A 109 -8.44 -2.26 -13.91
C VAL A 109 -7.77 -3.16 -12.88
N MET A 110 -7.24 -2.60 -11.78
CA MET A 110 -6.64 -3.40 -10.71
C MET A 110 -7.67 -4.28 -9.99
N LEU A 111 -8.90 -3.81 -9.81
CA LEU A 111 -9.99 -4.63 -9.23
C LEU A 111 -10.43 -5.74 -10.19
N LEU A 112 -10.54 -5.46 -11.49
CA LEU A 112 -10.85 -6.47 -12.51
C LEU A 112 -9.76 -7.55 -12.56
N TYR A 113 -8.49 -7.15 -12.53
CA TYR A 113 -7.36 -8.08 -12.42
C TYR A 113 -7.45 -8.96 -11.18
N SER A 114 -7.75 -8.36 -10.02
CA SER A 114 -7.94 -9.11 -8.78
C SER A 114 -9.09 -10.12 -8.89
N MET A 115 -10.24 -9.71 -9.42
CA MET A 115 -11.38 -10.60 -9.64
C MET A 115 -11.04 -11.75 -10.59
N ALA A 116 -10.29 -11.47 -11.66
CA ALA A 116 -9.86 -12.48 -12.63
C ALA A 116 -8.97 -13.53 -11.98
N ILE A 117 -7.93 -13.11 -11.23
CA ILE A 117 -7.04 -14.02 -10.51
C ILE A 117 -7.81 -14.83 -9.47
N HIS A 118 -8.65 -14.18 -8.68
CA HIS A 118 -9.43 -14.86 -7.64
C HIS A 118 -10.39 -15.89 -8.25
N ARG A 119 -11.12 -15.51 -9.32
CA ARG A 119 -12.04 -16.42 -10.00
C ARG A 119 -11.29 -17.62 -10.60
N TRP A 120 -10.15 -17.38 -11.22
CA TRP A 120 -9.33 -18.44 -11.82
C TRP A 120 -8.77 -19.40 -10.74
N LEU A 121 -8.26 -18.85 -9.64
CA LEU A 121 -7.69 -19.64 -8.55
C LEU A 121 -8.74 -20.50 -7.84
N PHE A 122 -9.93 -19.95 -7.57
CA PHE A 122 -10.99 -20.67 -6.85
C PHE A 122 -11.90 -21.50 -7.75
N SER A 123 -11.64 -21.57 -9.06
CA SER A 123 -12.37 -22.45 -10.00
C SER A 123 -11.93 -23.91 -9.97
N GLY A 124 -10.81 -24.25 -9.32
CA GLY A 124 -10.26 -25.60 -9.21
C GLY A 124 -10.20 -26.11 -7.78
N ASP A 125 -9.87 -27.40 -7.60
CA ASP A 125 -9.69 -28.03 -6.29
C ASP A 125 -8.44 -27.52 -5.50
N ARG A 126 -7.66 -26.63 -6.10
CA ARG A 126 -6.43 -26.09 -5.51
C ARG A 126 -6.72 -24.79 -4.76
N HIS A 127 -7.17 -24.90 -3.54
CA HIS A 127 -7.44 -23.76 -2.66
C HIS A 127 -6.21 -23.38 -1.80
N ASP A 128 -5.03 -23.30 -2.41
CA ASP A 128 -3.79 -23.02 -1.70
C ASP A 128 -3.32 -21.57 -1.94
N VAL A 129 -3.21 -20.83 -0.85
CA VAL A 129 -2.68 -19.46 -0.85
C VAL A 129 -1.25 -19.42 -1.40
N PHE A 130 -0.46 -20.48 -1.18
CA PHE A 130 0.90 -20.58 -1.70
C PHE A 130 0.92 -20.62 -3.24
N PHE A 131 0.00 -21.36 -3.85
CA PHE A 131 -0.14 -21.39 -5.31
C PHE A 131 -0.51 -20.02 -5.88
N LEU A 132 -1.41 -19.28 -5.20
CA LEU A 132 -1.75 -17.90 -5.56
C LEU A 132 -0.51 -17.00 -5.56
N LEU A 133 0.34 -17.12 -4.55
CA LEU A 133 1.57 -16.35 -4.43
C LEU A 133 2.55 -16.66 -5.56
N LEU A 134 2.70 -17.93 -5.91
CA LEU A 134 3.58 -18.36 -7.00
C LEU A 134 3.11 -17.79 -8.35
N VAL A 135 1.83 -17.91 -8.63
CA VAL A 135 1.22 -17.34 -9.85
C VAL A 135 1.37 -15.82 -9.88
N GLY A 136 1.11 -15.15 -8.75
CA GLY A 136 1.28 -13.70 -8.63
C GLY A 136 2.71 -13.25 -8.92
N LEU A 137 3.71 -13.99 -8.41
CA LEU A 137 5.11 -13.71 -8.65
C LEU A 137 5.47 -13.86 -10.14
N VAL A 138 5.03 -14.94 -10.80
CA VAL A 138 5.24 -15.14 -12.24
C VAL A 138 4.58 -14.01 -13.04
N LEU A 139 3.34 -13.67 -12.71
CA LEU A 139 2.62 -12.57 -13.37
C LEU A 139 3.33 -11.23 -13.17
N THR A 140 3.87 -10.96 -11.99
CA THR A 140 4.64 -9.74 -11.72
C THR A 140 5.85 -9.62 -12.66
N VAL A 141 6.60 -10.73 -12.85
CA VAL A 141 7.75 -10.74 -13.77
C VAL A 141 7.30 -10.55 -15.22
N VAL A 142 6.26 -11.25 -15.64
CA VAL A 142 5.71 -11.15 -17.02
C VAL A 142 5.21 -9.74 -17.31
N LEU A 143 4.38 -9.17 -16.42
CA LEU A 143 3.87 -7.81 -16.55
C LEU A 143 5.01 -6.77 -16.58
N GLY A 144 6.03 -6.97 -15.73
CA GLY A 144 7.23 -6.11 -15.71
C GLY A 144 7.99 -6.15 -17.03
N SER A 145 8.15 -7.34 -17.62
CA SER A 145 8.81 -7.50 -18.93
C SER A 145 8.02 -6.80 -20.05
N PHE A 146 6.69 -6.96 -20.07
CA PHE A 146 5.85 -6.23 -21.02
C PHE A 146 5.93 -4.72 -20.84
N THR A 147 5.92 -4.25 -19.59
CA THR A 147 6.08 -2.82 -19.28
C THR A 147 7.41 -2.29 -19.83
N GLN A 148 8.51 -3.04 -19.67
CA GLN A 148 9.82 -2.67 -20.23
C GLN A 148 9.80 -2.63 -21.76
N LEU A 149 9.16 -3.59 -22.45
CA LEU A 149 9.02 -3.55 -23.90
C LEU A 149 8.31 -2.29 -24.38
N ILE A 150 7.24 -1.88 -23.69
CA ILE A 150 6.53 -0.64 -24.02
C ILE A 150 7.42 0.59 -23.80
N GLN A 151 8.22 0.61 -22.72
CA GLN A 151 9.15 1.71 -22.43
C GLN A 151 10.19 1.94 -23.54
N TYR A 152 10.63 0.88 -24.23
CA TYR A 152 11.52 1.03 -25.40
C TYR A 152 10.82 1.63 -26.63
N SER A 153 9.49 1.64 -26.66
CA SER A 153 8.69 2.14 -27.79
C SER A 153 8.21 3.58 -27.61
N ILE A 154 8.33 4.15 -26.42
CA ILE A 154 7.91 5.52 -26.10
C ILE A 154 9.08 6.51 -26.24
N SER A 155 8.75 7.78 -26.51
CA SER A 155 9.73 8.86 -26.63
C SER A 155 10.38 9.21 -25.27
N PRO A 156 11.56 9.84 -25.23
CA PRO A 156 12.21 10.26 -23.98
C PRO A 156 11.34 11.15 -23.08
N GLY A 157 10.52 12.02 -23.68
CA GLY A 157 9.58 12.87 -22.94
C GLY A 157 8.46 12.06 -22.29
N GLU A 158 7.89 11.11 -23.01
CA GLU A 158 6.89 10.17 -22.51
C GLU A 158 7.44 9.25 -21.42
N PHE A 159 8.71 8.81 -21.57
CA PHE A 159 9.40 8.03 -20.55
C PHE A 159 9.54 8.81 -19.24
N SER A 160 9.82 10.10 -19.29
CA SER A 160 9.87 10.96 -18.09
C SER A 160 8.53 11.01 -17.38
N ILE A 161 7.41 11.09 -18.13
CA ILE A 161 6.06 11.05 -17.57
C ILE A 161 5.80 9.68 -16.93
N PHE A 162 6.13 8.58 -17.63
CA PHE A 162 6.00 7.22 -17.09
C PHE A 162 6.79 7.08 -15.79
N GLN A 163 8.03 7.57 -15.74
CA GLN A 163 8.87 7.50 -14.55
C GLN A 163 8.24 8.23 -13.36
N SER A 164 7.54 9.32 -13.59
CA SER A 164 6.81 10.02 -12.54
C SER A 164 5.70 9.17 -11.91
N TYR A 165 5.03 8.30 -12.69
CA TYR A 165 4.01 7.36 -12.20
C TYR A 165 4.62 6.10 -11.56
N SER A 166 5.84 5.72 -11.92
CA SER A 166 6.53 4.57 -11.37
C SER A 166 7.09 4.79 -9.96
N LEU A 167 7.14 6.03 -9.50
CA LEU A 167 7.61 6.41 -8.18
C LEU A 167 6.45 6.90 -7.31
N ALA A 168 6.50 6.55 -6.02
CA ALA A 168 5.51 7.04 -5.06
C ALA A 168 5.62 8.56 -4.90
N SER A 169 4.46 9.23 -4.89
CA SER A 169 4.33 10.68 -4.76
C SER A 169 2.99 11.04 -4.12
N PHE A 170 2.99 12.02 -3.21
CA PHE A 170 1.78 12.52 -2.56
C PHE A 170 1.20 13.78 -3.23
N ASN A 171 1.85 14.26 -4.30
CA ASN A 171 1.49 15.52 -4.96
C ASN A 171 0.48 15.37 -6.10
N ARG A 172 0.10 14.12 -6.46
CA ARG A 172 -0.77 13.83 -7.61
C ARG A 172 -2.26 13.79 -7.28
N ALA A 173 -2.57 13.50 -6.02
CA ALA A 173 -3.95 13.30 -5.60
C ALA A 173 -4.76 14.60 -5.62
N GLN A 174 -6.00 14.48 -6.09
CA GLN A 174 -6.98 15.56 -6.10
C GLN A 174 -7.93 15.43 -4.89
N PRO A 175 -8.53 16.52 -4.39
CA PRO A 175 -9.45 16.47 -3.24
C PRO A 175 -10.62 15.49 -3.45
N GLU A 176 -11.17 15.41 -4.67
CA GLU A 176 -12.27 14.50 -5.02
C GLU A 176 -11.89 13.03 -4.87
N GLN A 177 -10.65 12.68 -5.30
CA GLN A 177 -10.12 11.31 -5.16
C GLN A 177 -9.96 10.92 -3.69
N ILE A 178 -9.51 11.86 -2.86
CA ILE A 178 -9.37 11.66 -1.42
C ILE A 178 -10.72 11.39 -0.78
N LEU A 179 -11.75 12.17 -1.12
CA LEU A 179 -13.10 12.01 -0.55
C LEU A 179 -13.69 10.63 -0.88
N ILE A 180 -13.63 10.22 -2.15
CA ILE A 180 -14.13 8.91 -2.59
C ILE A 180 -13.32 7.78 -1.95
N SER A 181 -11.98 7.92 -1.94
CA SER A 181 -11.10 6.93 -1.30
C SER A 181 -11.36 6.82 0.20
N LEU A 182 -11.66 7.92 0.89
CA LEU A 182 -11.98 7.91 2.31
C LEU A 182 -13.22 7.07 2.62
N VAL A 183 -14.26 7.19 1.79
CA VAL A 183 -15.49 6.40 1.95
C VAL A 183 -15.22 4.92 1.71
N LEU A 184 -14.53 4.58 0.60
CA LEU A 184 -14.21 3.20 0.25
C LEU A 184 -13.28 2.54 1.27
N VAL A 185 -12.17 3.21 1.61
CA VAL A 185 -11.21 2.72 2.60
C VAL A 185 -11.87 2.59 3.96
N GLY A 186 -12.69 3.57 4.36
CA GLY A 186 -13.45 3.51 5.62
C GLY A 186 -14.36 2.28 5.68
N ALA A 187 -15.12 2.01 4.62
CA ALA A 187 -15.97 0.83 4.54
C ALA A 187 -15.15 -0.47 4.66
N VAL A 188 -14.04 -0.58 3.92
CA VAL A 188 -13.14 -1.75 3.98
C VAL A 188 -12.53 -1.91 5.37
N CYS A 189 -12.05 -0.82 5.99
CA CYS A 189 -11.49 -0.85 7.34
C CYS A 189 -12.51 -1.29 8.39
N ILE A 190 -13.78 -0.86 8.27
CA ILE A 190 -14.86 -1.30 9.17
C ILE A 190 -15.08 -2.82 9.04
N VAL A 191 -15.14 -3.35 7.81
CA VAL A 191 -15.31 -4.80 7.58
C VAL A 191 -14.09 -5.57 8.12
N ALA A 192 -12.87 -5.11 7.83
CA ALA A 192 -11.64 -5.72 8.34
C ALA A 192 -11.57 -5.70 9.88
N TRP A 193 -11.94 -4.57 10.48
CA TRP A 193 -11.99 -4.42 11.94
C TRP A 193 -13.01 -5.37 12.60
N ARG A 194 -14.16 -5.55 11.95
CA ARG A 194 -15.19 -6.48 12.43
C ARG A 194 -14.73 -7.93 12.34
N SER A 195 -13.84 -8.24 11.40
CA SER A 195 -13.27 -9.58 11.19
C SER A 195 -12.05 -9.86 12.07
N ARG A 196 -11.65 -8.96 12.99
CA ARG A 196 -10.42 -9.07 13.78
C ARG A 196 -10.32 -10.37 14.59
N ALA A 197 -11.44 -10.84 15.17
CA ALA A 197 -11.44 -12.10 15.93
C ALA A 197 -11.14 -13.31 15.02
N VAL A 198 -11.64 -13.29 13.79
CA VAL A 198 -11.35 -14.32 12.79
C VAL A 198 -9.87 -14.25 12.37
N LEU A 199 -9.30 -13.05 12.23
CA LEU A 199 -7.88 -12.85 11.95
C LEU A 199 -6.99 -13.40 13.06
N ASP A 200 -7.37 -13.20 14.33
CA ASP A 200 -6.64 -13.73 15.48
C ASP A 200 -6.62 -15.27 15.46
N VAL A 201 -7.71 -15.92 15.03
CA VAL A 201 -7.76 -17.38 14.86
C VAL A 201 -6.93 -17.85 13.65
N LEU A 202 -6.93 -17.11 12.53
CA LEU A 202 -6.12 -17.45 11.36
C LEU A 202 -4.61 -17.48 11.64
N LEU A 203 -4.11 -16.72 12.62
CA LEU A 203 -2.72 -16.81 13.09
C LEU A 203 -2.34 -18.18 13.63
N MET A 204 -3.30 -18.97 14.11
CA MET A 204 -3.06 -20.33 14.61
C MET A 204 -2.86 -21.35 13.48
N GLY A 205 -3.12 -20.93 12.24
CA GLY A 205 -2.99 -21.77 11.05
C GLY A 205 -4.34 -22.27 10.51
N ARG A 206 -4.28 -22.78 9.25
CA ARG A 206 -5.47 -23.22 8.50
C ARG A 206 -6.25 -24.33 9.19
N GLU A 207 -5.54 -25.36 9.68
CA GLU A 207 -6.18 -26.55 10.26
C GLU A 207 -6.92 -26.21 11.56
N GLN A 208 -6.31 -25.38 12.41
CA GLN A 208 -6.92 -24.91 13.64
C GLN A 208 -8.13 -24.01 13.39
N ALA A 209 -8.05 -23.13 12.37
CA ALA A 209 -9.18 -22.28 12.00
C ALA A 209 -10.39 -23.11 11.53
N ILE A 210 -10.18 -24.14 10.73
CA ILE A 210 -11.24 -25.07 10.27
C ILE A 210 -11.80 -25.85 11.46
N SER A 211 -10.97 -26.35 12.37
CA SER A 211 -11.40 -27.09 13.56
C SER A 211 -12.25 -26.24 14.51
N LEU A 212 -12.01 -24.93 14.53
CA LEU A 212 -12.83 -23.96 15.29
C LEU A 212 -14.10 -23.51 14.56
N GLY A 213 -14.44 -24.14 13.41
CA GLY A 213 -15.68 -23.90 12.69
C GLY A 213 -15.66 -22.70 11.73
N ILE A 214 -14.47 -22.15 11.43
CA ILE A 214 -14.35 -21.05 10.46
C ILE A 214 -14.44 -21.60 9.03
N ASP A 215 -15.33 -21.05 8.21
CA ASP A 215 -15.36 -21.29 6.78
C ASP A 215 -14.14 -20.57 6.13
N TYR A 216 -13.01 -21.29 6.14
CA TYR A 216 -11.71 -20.76 5.68
C TYR A 216 -11.80 -20.17 4.26
N GLN A 217 -12.51 -20.84 3.35
CA GLN A 217 -12.59 -20.39 1.95
C GLN A 217 -13.35 -19.07 1.79
N LYS A 218 -14.44 -18.87 2.55
CA LYS A 218 -15.19 -17.62 2.53
C LYS A 218 -14.36 -16.49 3.12
N VAL A 219 -13.65 -16.74 4.22
CA VAL A 219 -12.80 -15.75 4.87
C VAL A 219 -11.63 -15.36 3.96
N VAL A 220 -10.95 -16.32 3.34
CA VAL A 220 -9.87 -16.04 2.39
C VAL A 220 -10.35 -15.16 1.23
N ARG A 221 -11.49 -15.50 0.61
CA ARG A 221 -12.07 -14.70 -0.49
C ARG A 221 -12.41 -13.29 -0.04
N LEU A 222 -13.02 -13.14 1.13
CA LEU A 222 -13.32 -11.83 1.70
C LEU A 222 -12.06 -11.01 1.91
N LEU A 223 -11.06 -11.57 2.59
CA LEU A 223 -9.81 -10.86 2.90
C LEU A 223 -9.04 -10.46 1.63
N LEU A 224 -8.93 -11.35 0.64
CA LEU A 224 -8.30 -11.03 -0.63
C LEU A 224 -9.05 -9.92 -1.37
N GLY A 225 -10.38 -9.89 -1.32
CA GLY A 225 -11.17 -8.80 -1.87
C GLY A 225 -10.91 -7.47 -1.17
N LEU A 226 -10.87 -7.45 0.16
CA LEU A 226 -10.53 -6.25 0.95
C LEU A 226 -9.10 -5.75 0.63
N ILE A 227 -8.14 -6.67 0.58
CA ILE A 227 -6.75 -6.38 0.21
C ILE A 227 -6.68 -5.75 -1.18
N ALA A 228 -7.41 -6.31 -2.16
CA ALA A 228 -7.43 -5.79 -3.52
C ALA A 228 -7.91 -4.34 -3.59
N VAL A 229 -8.98 -4.00 -2.88
CA VAL A 229 -9.50 -2.62 -2.82
C VAL A 229 -8.48 -1.68 -2.19
N LEU A 230 -7.88 -2.06 -1.07
CA LEU A 230 -6.88 -1.24 -0.38
C LEU A 230 -5.64 -1.01 -1.25
N VAL A 231 -5.13 -2.05 -1.90
CA VAL A 231 -3.95 -1.95 -2.78
C VAL A 231 -4.28 -1.13 -4.02
N ALA A 232 -5.42 -1.35 -4.66
CA ALA A 232 -5.83 -0.57 -5.83
C ALA A 232 -5.91 0.92 -5.52
N ILE A 233 -6.52 1.30 -4.38
CA ILE A 233 -6.62 2.70 -3.96
C ILE A 233 -5.23 3.26 -3.62
N SER A 234 -4.43 2.57 -2.79
CA SER A 234 -3.12 3.09 -2.39
C SER A 234 -2.18 3.26 -3.59
N THR A 235 -2.13 2.29 -4.50
CA THR A 235 -1.27 2.35 -5.68
C THR A 235 -1.74 3.44 -6.66
N SER A 236 -3.05 3.64 -6.81
CA SER A 236 -3.58 4.70 -7.68
C SER A 236 -3.38 6.11 -7.10
N LEU A 237 -3.46 6.28 -5.77
CA LEU A 237 -3.26 7.57 -5.10
C LEU A 237 -1.77 7.93 -4.95
N VAL A 238 -0.99 6.98 -4.45
CA VAL A 238 0.40 7.21 -4.02
C VAL A 238 1.39 6.72 -5.09
N GLY A 239 1.09 5.61 -5.75
CA GLY A 239 2.00 4.89 -6.62
C GLY A 239 2.55 3.62 -5.96
N PRO A 240 3.43 2.87 -6.68
CA PRO A 240 4.05 1.65 -6.17
C PRO A 240 4.91 1.90 -4.92
N THR A 241 4.78 1.03 -3.90
CA THR A 241 5.48 1.15 -2.61
C THR A 241 6.02 -0.19 -2.12
N ALA A 242 6.68 -0.94 -3.00
CA ALA A 242 7.04 -2.35 -2.89
C ALA A 242 7.43 -2.86 -1.48
N PHE A 243 8.43 -2.24 -0.84
CA PHE A 243 8.96 -2.70 0.46
C PHE A 243 8.27 -2.11 1.68
N MET A 244 7.47 -1.07 1.49
CA MET A 244 6.81 -0.35 2.60
C MET A 244 5.90 -1.27 3.42
N GLY A 245 5.17 -2.16 2.76
CA GLY A 245 4.27 -3.09 3.43
C GLY A 245 4.98 -4.07 4.37
N ILE A 246 6.16 -4.59 3.96
CA ILE A 246 6.97 -5.46 4.81
C ILE A 246 7.44 -4.71 6.04
N PHE A 247 7.97 -3.51 5.84
CA PHE A 247 8.46 -2.66 6.91
C PHE A 247 7.37 -2.36 7.94
N VAL A 248 6.23 -1.83 7.47
CA VAL A 248 5.10 -1.43 8.32
C VAL A 248 4.56 -2.59 9.13
N ALA A 249 4.29 -3.74 8.50
CA ALA A 249 3.72 -4.88 9.20
C ALA A 249 4.70 -5.45 10.26
N ASN A 250 6.00 -5.60 9.92
CA ASN A 250 6.97 -6.10 10.89
C ASN A 250 7.20 -5.14 12.05
N MET A 251 7.24 -3.83 11.79
CA MET A 251 7.31 -2.82 12.85
C MET A 251 6.06 -2.84 13.72
N ALA A 252 4.88 -2.99 13.11
CA ALA A 252 3.62 -3.10 13.85
C ALA A 252 3.61 -4.32 14.78
N TYR A 253 4.03 -5.49 14.32
CA TYR A 253 4.15 -6.69 15.17
C TYR A 253 5.15 -6.51 16.33
N THR A 254 6.27 -5.84 16.04
CA THR A 254 7.32 -5.60 17.05
C THR A 254 6.87 -4.62 18.12
N LEU A 255 6.19 -3.54 17.72
CA LEU A 255 5.76 -2.46 18.62
C LEU A 255 4.47 -2.80 19.36
N ALA A 256 3.53 -3.50 18.73
CA ALA A 256 2.26 -3.87 19.36
C ALA A 256 2.45 -4.79 20.55
N ARG A 257 3.49 -5.66 20.53
CA ARG A 257 3.81 -6.63 21.61
C ARG A 257 2.60 -7.42 22.13
N HIS A 258 1.54 -7.48 21.34
CA HIS A 258 0.29 -8.15 21.67
C HIS A 258 -0.17 -8.99 20.47
N PRO A 259 -0.64 -10.22 20.66
CA PRO A 259 -1.04 -11.09 19.55
C PRO A 259 -2.32 -10.63 18.82
N SER A 260 -3.05 -9.67 19.36
CA SER A 260 -4.33 -9.21 18.79
C SER A 260 -4.15 -8.28 17.60
N HIS A 261 -4.87 -8.55 16.52
CA HIS A 261 -4.92 -7.70 15.31
C HIS A 261 -5.41 -6.29 15.60
N SER A 262 -6.24 -6.07 16.62
CA SER A 262 -6.72 -4.74 16.98
C SER A 262 -5.56 -3.79 17.26
N PHE A 263 -4.58 -4.21 18.05
CA PHE A 263 -3.41 -3.39 18.37
C PHE A 263 -2.44 -3.30 17.19
N THR A 264 -2.25 -4.40 16.46
CA THR A 264 -1.33 -4.46 15.32
C THR A 264 -1.78 -3.55 14.19
N LEU A 265 -3.08 -3.54 13.85
CA LEU A 265 -3.64 -2.68 12.80
C LEU A 265 -3.50 -1.20 13.14
N ILE A 266 -3.86 -0.81 14.37
CA ILE A 266 -3.75 0.58 14.83
C ILE A 266 -2.29 1.06 14.83
N THR A 267 -1.38 0.22 15.35
CA THR A 267 0.06 0.53 15.38
C THR A 267 0.63 0.59 13.97
N GLY A 268 0.20 -0.33 13.08
CA GLY A 268 0.60 -0.34 11.67
C GLY A 268 0.23 0.95 10.95
N CYS A 269 -0.98 1.47 11.16
CA CYS A 269 -1.39 2.77 10.60
C CYS A 269 -0.49 3.91 11.10
N ALA A 270 -0.23 3.97 12.41
CA ALA A 270 0.62 5.01 12.98
C ALA A 270 2.05 4.94 12.40
N VAL A 271 2.62 3.74 12.27
CA VAL A 271 3.95 3.55 11.67
C VAL A 271 3.95 3.96 10.20
N ALA A 272 2.99 3.51 9.40
CA ALA A 272 2.93 3.80 7.98
C ALA A 272 2.83 5.31 7.70
N ILE A 273 1.92 5.99 8.39
CA ILE A 273 1.72 7.43 8.24
C ILE A 273 2.97 8.19 8.71
N SER A 274 3.59 7.78 9.82
CA SER A 274 4.81 8.42 10.32
C SER A 274 5.98 8.29 9.34
N VAL A 275 6.18 7.12 8.75
CA VAL A 275 7.24 6.92 7.74
C VAL A 275 7.00 7.77 6.50
N PHE A 276 5.77 7.86 6.03
CA PHE A 276 5.41 8.70 4.90
C PHE A 276 5.64 10.18 5.19
N LEU A 277 5.25 10.65 6.38
CA LEU A 277 5.48 12.03 6.81
C LEU A 277 6.98 12.35 6.91
N ILE A 278 7.77 11.46 7.52
CA ILE A 278 9.23 11.64 7.61
C ILE A 278 9.84 11.72 6.21
N ALA A 279 9.49 10.79 5.32
CA ALA A 279 10.01 10.78 3.95
C ALA A 279 9.64 12.06 3.20
N GLN A 280 8.38 12.54 3.33
CA GLN A 280 7.93 13.78 2.70
C GLN A 280 8.66 15.01 3.25
N ILE A 281 8.81 15.12 4.57
CA ILE A 281 9.53 16.24 5.22
C ILE A 281 11.00 16.27 4.76
N LEU A 282 11.65 15.10 4.67
CA LEU A 282 13.03 15.00 4.19
C LEU A 282 13.14 15.44 2.72
N VAL A 283 12.24 14.99 1.84
CA VAL A 283 12.24 15.41 0.43
C VAL A 283 12.03 16.92 0.30
N GLU A 284 11.13 17.48 1.09
CA GLU A 284 10.75 18.89 0.99
C GLU A 284 11.82 19.83 1.56
N HIS A 285 12.39 19.50 2.72
CA HIS A 285 13.26 20.44 3.45
C HIS A 285 14.76 20.10 3.38
N LEU A 286 15.12 18.81 3.24
CA LEU A 286 16.54 18.41 3.16
C LEU A 286 16.99 18.28 1.71
N PHE A 287 16.17 17.67 0.86
CA PHE A 287 16.53 17.41 -0.53
C PHE A 287 15.95 18.43 -1.52
N ASN A 288 15.18 19.44 -1.09
CA ASN A 288 14.59 20.47 -1.93
C ASN A 288 13.93 19.89 -3.22
N TYR A 289 13.19 18.80 -3.09
CA TYR A 289 12.55 18.05 -4.20
C TYR A 289 13.52 17.48 -5.27
N GLN A 290 14.82 17.40 -5.01
CA GLN A 290 15.76 16.77 -5.94
C GLN A 290 15.66 15.24 -5.96
N THR A 291 14.97 14.65 -5.02
CA THR A 291 14.68 13.20 -4.97
C THR A 291 13.19 12.96 -4.81
N SER A 292 12.73 11.75 -5.12
CA SER A 292 11.34 11.38 -4.91
C SER A 292 11.14 10.70 -3.55
N VAL A 293 9.94 10.85 -2.99
CA VAL A 293 9.54 10.16 -1.75
C VAL A 293 9.66 8.65 -1.91
N GLY A 294 9.25 8.12 -3.08
CA GLY A 294 9.33 6.68 -3.37
C GLY A 294 10.75 6.13 -3.31
N LEU A 295 11.75 6.87 -3.78
CA LEU A 295 13.16 6.46 -3.69
C LEU A 295 13.63 6.36 -2.24
N LEU A 296 13.31 7.35 -1.40
CA LEU A 296 13.66 7.32 0.01
C LEU A 296 12.99 6.16 0.74
N ILE A 297 11.70 5.97 0.53
CA ILE A 297 10.95 4.86 1.13
C ILE A 297 11.56 3.52 0.73
N ASN A 298 11.81 3.30 -0.55
CA ASN A 298 12.39 2.05 -1.05
C ASN A 298 13.80 1.81 -0.49
N LEU A 299 14.61 2.86 -0.37
CA LEU A 299 15.95 2.76 0.21
C LEU A 299 15.89 2.34 1.69
N PHE A 300 15.14 3.06 2.51
CA PHE A 300 15.07 2.79 3.95
C PHE A 300 14.35 1.47 4.26
N CYS A 301 13.22 1.20 3.61
CA CYS A 301 12.48 -0.03 3.83
C CYS A 301 13.22 -1.25 3.25
N GLY A 302 13.91 -1.08 2.12
CA GLY A 302 14.75 -2.13 1.53
C GLY A 302 15.97 -2.46 2.40
N ALA A 303 16.66 -1.43 2.93
CA ALA A 303 17.76 -1.62 3.87
C ALA A 303 17.30 -2.34 5.16
N TYR A 304 16.16 -1.93 5.70
CA TYR A 304 15.55 -2.64 6.84
C TYR A 304 15.24 -4.09 6.53
N PHE A 305 14.66 -4.37 5.36
CA PHE A 305 14.34 -5.72 4.93
C PHE A 305 15.62 -6.58 4.80
N PHE A 306 16.69 -6.03 4.26
CA PHE A 306 17.98 -6.70 4.19
C PHE A 306 18.51 -7.07 5.59
N VAL A 307 18.48 -6.14 6.54
CA VAL A 307 18.85 -6.39 7.94
C VAL A 307 17.96 -7.46 8.58
N LEU A 308 16.67 -7.46 8.28
CA LEU A 308 15.71 -8.42 8.81
C LEU A 308 16.01 -9.85 8.32
N ILE A 309 16.45 -10.02 7.07
CA ILE A 309 16.85 -11.33 6.52
C ILE A 309 18.14 -11.83 7.16
N LEU A 310 19.12 -10.94 7.37
CA LEU A 310 20.40 -11.29 7.94
C LEU A 310 20.34 -11.62 9.44
N LYS A 311 19.31 -11.17 10.12
CA LYS A 311 19.15 -11.43 11.56
C LYS A 311 18.80 -12.90 11.77
N PRO A 312 19.67 -13.71 12.44
CA PRO A 312 19.35 -15.10 12.68
C PRO A 312 18.05 -15.16 13.47
N ARG A 313 17.09 -15.97 13.00
CA ARG A 313 15.88 -16.29 13.77
C ARG A 313 16.35 -17.04 15.01
N SER A 314 16.48 -16.34 16.13
CA SER A 314 16.48 -17.02 17.43
C SER A 314 15.14 -17.77 17.48
N ALA A 315 15.22 -19.10 17.51
CA ALA A 315 14.09 -19.99 17.63
C ALA A 315 13.24 -19.53 18.83
N VAL A 316 11.98 -19.20 18.55
CA VAL A 316 10.92 -19.09 19.57
C VAL A 316 9.97 -20.23 19.30
#